data_cf1a74b18b6527637c2c2c9820213008
#
_entry.id   cf1a74b18b6527637c2c2c9820213008
#
_cell.length_a   1.000
_cell.length_b   1.000
_cell.length_c   1.000
_cell.angle_alpha   90.00
_cell.angle_beta   90.00
_cell.angle_gamma   90.00
#
_symmetry.space_group_name_H-M   'P 1'
#
loop_
_entity.id
_entity.type
_entity.pdbx_description
1 polymer ?
#
loop_
_entity_poly.entity_id
_entity_poly.type
_entity_poly.pdbx_seq_one_letter_code
_entity_poly.pdbx_strand_id
1 'polypeptide(L)'
;MQPALISPASASFLGIPLNIIYTLIPLVGIGAFAYIIYKRLTPLLRAAPDDRFNRFAERIQSVLKIWLAQWRHPRYLLAGVVHIFLFAGFLILGARSTQLVFVGIVEGFELPGFRGAFGAFYNVLKDYAGTWVLIAVAIAAVRRGFFKPARYAVPPQYGRDHTWEAMLVLGLIATLVVTESLFEASLVVAQIQKGSHTDIVAPLTLMWFFRHLFIEASTSTLQGLHSATYFIHEITFFFFLCFLPLGKHFHVITSIFNVFFMRLDKGNVKPVRYGVADDKLDDLESFGVKDFENFTWKHMLDFYSCADCGRCSDRCPANAAGRPLSPRFISIKGRDYAFKHYPLIGANGGEESNPLIGDIYSEDEIWSCTTCGACEQECPLGIEYIDKIVDLRRGMVDDGMVPQSLQKPLGALEKRGNPWGKMERKRADWTKEMTPDSPVKILKKDDTAETLYFTDSISCFDDRMQGIARATAKILTGAGIDFGILGKAERDSGHEVRRFGEEMLFQDLKDRNTNAILNCGAKKIVTADPHAYNALKKDYQNIPPVEHISQTIVQHLKTG
;
A
#
# COMPACT_ATOMS: atom_id res chain seq x y z
N MET A 1 -1.36 15.85 52.73
CA MET A 1 -1.02 14.43 52.97
C MET A 1 0.30 14.14 52.27
N GLN A 2 1.19 13.39 52.94
CA GLN A 2 2.42 12.94 52.23
C GLN A 2 2.05 12.01 51.07
N PRO A 3 2.72 12.14 49.92
CA PRO A 3 2.44 11.27 48.78
C PRO A 3 2.61 9.79 49.15
N ALA A 4 1.86 8.90 48.51
CA ALA A 4 1.90 7.46 48.81
C ALA A 4 3.25 6.84 48.43
N LEU A 5 3.81 7.25 47.29
CA LEU A 5 5.17 6.96 46.83
C LEU A 5 5.84 8.25 46.36
N ILE A 6 7.15 8.25 46.30
CA ILE A 6 7.94 9.35 45.71
C ILE A 6 7.74 9.31 44.20
N SER A 7 7.30 10.44 43.64
CA SER A 7 7.15 10.60 42.19
C SER A 7 8.52 10.47 41.48
N PRO A 8 8.55 9.93 40.25
CA PRO A 8 9.76 9.91 39.43
C PRO A 8 10.44 11.29 39.33
N ALA A 9 9.67 12.37 39.17
CA ALA A 9 10.20 13.73 39.06
C ALA A 9 10.88 14.24 40.36
N SER A 10 10.45 13.73 41.52
CA SER A 10 10.98 14.15 42.85
C SER A 10 11.99 13.15 43.43
N ALA A 11 12.22 12.03 42.75
CA ALA A 11 13.15 10.99 43.19
C ALA A 11 14.62 11.40 42.98
N SER A 12 15.51 10.88 43.81
CA SER A 12 16.96 11.03 43.66
C SER A 12 17.68 9.70 43.82
N PHE A 13 18.81 9.54 43.13
CA PHE A 13 19.66 8.38 43.22
C PHE A 13 21.11 8.83 43.42
N LEU A 14 21.76 8.39 44.50
CA LEU A 14 23.10 8.80 44.89
C LEU A 14 23.28 10.34 44.95
N GLY A 15 22.24 11.07 45.37
CA GLY A 15 22.24 12.53 45.46
C GLY A 15 21.99 13.26 44.14
N ILE A 16 21.82 12.54 43.04
CA ILE A 16 21.48 13.13 41.74
C ILE A 16 19.96 13.13 41.58
N PRO A 17 19.31 14.28 41.29
CA PRO A 17 17.88 14.34 40.99
C PRO A 17 17.56 13.56 39.74
N LEU A 18 16.62 12.58 39.78
CA LEU A 18 16.29 11.72 38.65
C LEU A 18 15.52 12.43 37.53
N ASN A 19 14.88 13.58 37.83
CA ASN A 19 14.22 14.39 36.80
C ASN A 19 15.20 14.89 35.72
N ILE A 20 16.49 15.07 36.05
CA ILE A 20 17.53 15.40 35.06
C ILE A 20 17.66 14.25 34.06
N ILE A 21 17.79 13.02 34.57
CA ILE A 21 17.90 11.81 33.73
C ILE A 21 16.62 11.63 32.90
N TYR A 22 15.44 11.77 33.51
CA TYR A 22 14.14 11.67 32.85
C TYR A 22 13.85 12.82 31.87
N THR A 23 14.57 13.92 31.92
CA THR A 23 14.57 14.97 30.90
C THR A 23 15.54 14.66 29.77
N LEU A 24 16.72 14.10 30.08
CA LEU A 24 17.71 13.75 29.05
C LEU A 24 17.26 12.58 28.14
N ILE A 25 16.58 11.57 28.70
CA ILE A 25 16.11 10.43 27.94
C ILE A 25 15.21 10.87 26.76
N PRO A 26 14.11 11.63 26.96
CA PRO A 26 13.28 12.10 25.85
C PRO A 26 14.03 13.08 24.92
N LEU A 27 14.89 13.96 25.43
CA LEU A 27 15.64 14.88 24.57
C LEU A 27 16.55 14.11 23.59
N VAL A 28 17.32 13.14 24.12
CA VAL A 28 18.19 12.29 23.30
C VAL A 28 17.36 11.40 22.37
N GLY A 29 16.28 10.78 22.87
CA GLY A 29 15.41 9.91 22.11
C GLY A 29 14.71 10.64 20.96
N ILE A 30 14.14 11.81 21.22
CA ILE A 30 13.49 12.64 20.18
C ILE A 30 14.53 13.16 19.17
N GLY A 31 15.70 13.60 19.65
CA GLY A 31 16.79 14.05 18.78
C GLY A 31 17.28 12.94 17.84
N ALA A 32 17.49 11.73 18.37
CA ALA A 32 17.88 10.56 17.59
C ALA A 32 16.78 10.17 16.60
N PHE A 33 15.53 10.13 17.03
CA PHE A 33 14.39 9.85 16.16
C PHE A 33 14.27 10.87 15.03
N ALA A 34 14.35 12.16 15.32
CA ALA A 34 14.31 13.23 14.33
C ALA A 34 15.44 13.09 13.29
N TYR A 35 16.65 12.77 13.74
CA TYR A 35 17.77 12.49 12.86
C TYR A 35 17.51 11.28 11.95
N ILE A 36 17.02 10.17 12.49
CA ILE A 36 16.69 8.98 11.71
C ILE A 36 15.63 9.30 10.67
N ILE A 37 14.56 10.00 11.06
CA ILE A 37 13.48 10.39 10.11
C ILE A 37 14.03 11.31 9.02
N TYR A 38 14.86 12.30 9.36
CA TYR A 38 15.51 13.18 8.37
C TYR A 38 16.29 12.36 7.32
N LYS A 39 17.11 11.40 7.76
CA LYS A 39 17.87 10.52 6.86
C LYS A 39 16.97 9.63 6.01
N ARG A 40 15.85 9.13 6.57
CA ARG A 40 14.87 8.31 5.83
C ARG A 40 14.03 9.13 4.84
N LEU A 41 13.79 10.41 5.09
CA LEU A 41 13.10 11.29 4.16
C LEU A 41 13.96 11.72 2.97
N THR A 42 15.29 11.68 3.09
CA THR A 42 16.21 12.12 2.03
C THR A 42 15.93 11.48 0.64
N PRO A 43 15.73 10.15 0.51
CA PRO A 43 15.38 9.55 -0.78
C PRO A 43 14.06 10.07 -1.36
N LEU A 44 13.05 10.30 -0.52
CA LEU A 44 11.76 10.83 -0.98
C LEU A 44 11.91 12.25 -1.56
N LEU A 45 12.76 13.07 -0.96
CA LEU A 45 13.01 14.45 -1.41
C LEU A 45 13.80 14.52 -2.72
N ARG A 46 14.55 13.47 -3.05
CA ARG A 46 15.33 13.35 -4.30
C ARG A 46 14.59 12.62 -5.41
N ALA A 47 13.55 11.88 -5.07
CA ALA A 47 12.76 11.06 -5.98
C ALA A 47 12.00 11.91 -7.01
N ALA A 48 11.61 11.28 -8.13
CA ALA A 48 10.80 11.91 -9.15
C ALA A 48 9.44 12.39 -8.60
N PRO A 49 8.87 13.47 -9.16
CA PRO A 49 7.59 14.00 -8.73
C PRO A 49 6.44 13.03 -8.99
N ASP A 50 5.37 13.16 -8.21
CA ASP A 50 4.11 12.43 -8.37
C ASP A 50 2.96 13.32 -7.89
N ASP A 51 1.97 13.59 -8.73
CA ASP A 51 0.85 14.45 -8.38
C ASP A 51 -0.20 13.70 -7.55
N ARG A 52 -0.18 13.93 -6.24
CA ARG A 52 -1.07 13.32 -5.25
C ARG A 52 -1.75 14.35 -4.34
N PHE A 53 -1.65 15.63 -4.65
CA PHE A 53 -2.19 16.71 -3.83
C PHE A 53 -3.56 17.22 -4.34
N ASN A 54 -4.43 16.26 -4.69
CA ASN A 54 -5.78 16.51 -5.19
C ASN A 54 -6.82 15.65 -4.44
N ARG A 55 -8.13 15.90 -4.66
CA ARG A 55 -9.24 15.06 -4.16
C ARG A 55 -9.15 14.77 -2.64
N PHE A 56 -8.85 15.76 -1.82
CA PHE A 56 -8.56 15.59 -0.37
C PHE A 56 -9.68 14.87 0.40
N ALA A 57 -10.94 15.14 0.10
CA ALA A 57 -12.06 14.47 0.78
C ALA A 57 -12.05 12.95 0.59
N GLU A 58 -11.80 12.46 -0.63
CA GLU A 58 -11.72 11.03 -0.92
C GLU A 58 -10.48 10.39 -0.31
N ARG A 59 -9.37 11.13 -0.22
CA ARG A 59 -8.16 10.68 0.46
C ARG A 59 -8.38 10.54 1.95
N ILE A 60 -9.03 11.50 2.61
CA ILE A 60 -9.43 11.41 4.01
C ILE A 60 -10.37 10.22 4.22
N GLN A 61 -11.37 10.02 3.35
CA GLN A 61 -12.25 8.86 3.41
C GLN A 61 -11.47 7.54 3.32
N SER A 62 -10.44 7.49 2.47
CA SER A 62 -9.57 6.31 2.36
C SER A 62 -8.79 6.06 3.65
N VAL A 63 -8.27 7.11 4.30
CA VAL A 63 -7.61 7.00 5.61
C VAL A 63 -8.59 6.49 6.67
N LEU A 64 -9.78 7.07 6.75
CA LEU A 64 -10.79 6.64 7.73
C LEU A 64 -11.20 5.19 7.52
N LYS A 65 -11.41 4.75 6.27
CA LYS A 65 -11.86 3.41 5.94
C LYS A 65 -10.76 2.36 6.05
N ILE A 66 -9.58 2.63 5.47
CA ILE A 66 -8.53 1.63 5.31
C ILE A 66 -7.59 1.63 6.51
N TRP A 67 -7.12 2.82 6.93
CA TRP A 67 -6.14 2.95 8.00
C TRP A 67 -6.79 2.92 9.39
N LEU A 68 -7.81 3.76 9.66
CA LEU A 68 -8.42 3.86 10.98
C LEU A 68 -9.38 2.68 11.26
N ALA A 69 -10.35 2.42 10.37
CA ALA A 69 -11.30 1.32 10.51
C ALA A 69 -10.72 -0.05 10.14
N GLN A 70 -9.48 -0.13 9.68
CA GLN A 70 -8.76 -1.38 9.35
C GLN A 70 -9.54 -2.31 8.41
N TRP A 71 -10.35 -1.76 7.47
CA TRP A 71 -11.34 -2.48 6.66
C TRP A 71 -10.80 -3.68 5.87
N ARG A 72 -9.52 -3.66 5.49
CA ARG A 72 -8.89 -4.75 4.73
C ARG A 72 -8.30 -5.85 5.63
N HIS A 73 -8.16 -5.61 6.94
CA HIS A 73 -7.49 -6.55 7.85
C HIS A 73 -8.29 -7.84 8.09
N PRO A 74 -9.64 -7.83 8.24
CA PRO A 74 -10.43 -9.04 8.48
C PRO A 74 -10.44 -10.07 7.34
N ARG A 75 -9.94 -9.74 6.15
CA ARG A 75 -9.76 -10.72 5.05
C ARG A 75 -8.90 -11.93 5.44
N TYR A 76 -8.00 -11.76 6.39
CA TYR A 76 -7.24 -12.81 7.07
C TYR A 76 -7.63 -12.80 8.54
N LEU A 77 -8.74 -13.46 8.89
CA LEU A 77 -9.50 -13.24 10.12
C LEU A 77 -8.63 -13.19 11.38
N LEU A 78 -7.94 -14.29 11.73
CA LEU A 78 -7.13 -14.33 12.96
C LEU A 78 -6.04 -13.24 12.97
N ALA A 79 -5.27 -13.13 11.88
CA ALA A 79 -4.20 -12.14 11.81
C ALA A 79 -4.74 -10.71 11.78
N GLY A 80 -5.90 -10.51 11.16
CA GLY A 80 -6.57 -9.21 11.08
C GLY A 80 -7.12 -8.77 12.43
N VAL A 81 -7.80 -9.65 13.14
CA VAL A 81 -8.34 -9.35 14.47
C VAL A 81 -7.22 -9.04 15.47
N VAL A 82 -6.18 -9.87 15.53
CA VAL A 82 -5.00 -9.61 16.37
C VAL A 82 -4.37 -8.25 16.04
N HIS A 83 -4.24 -7.92 14.75
CA HIS A 83 -3.69 -6.62 14.34
C HIS A 83 -4.59 -5.45 14.73
N ILE A 84 -5.92 -5.60 14.62
CA ILE A 84 -6.88 -4.56 15.02
C ILE A 84 -6.74 -4.26 16.52
N PHE A 85 -6.63 -5.28 17.37
CA PHE A 85 -6.41 -5.08 18.81
C PHE A 85 -5.09 -4.41 19.12
N LEU A 86 -3.99 -4.81 18.44
CA LEU A 86 -2.69 -4.14 18.57
C LEU A 86 -2.75 -2.68 18.14
N PHE A 87 -3.41 -2.39 17.02
CA PHE A 87 -3.54 -1.04 16.49
C PHE A 87 -4.43 -0.14 17.37
N ALA A 88 -5.61 -0.63 17.78
CA ALA A 88 -6.48 0.11 18.69
C ALA A 88 -5.80 0.38 20.04
N GLY A 89 -5.11 -0.63 20.58
CA GLY A 89 -4.31 -0.48 21.78
C GLY A 89 -3.18 0.55 21.61
N PHE A 90 -2.48 0.54 20.50
CA PHE A 90 -1.46 1.54 20.19
C PHE A 90 -2.03 2.97 20.24
N LEU A 91 -3.20 3.21 19.66
CA LEU A 91 -3.83 4.54 19.70
C LEU A 91 -4.25 4.95 21.12
N ILE A 92 -4.83 4.02 21.90
CA ILE A 92 -5.27 4.29 23.28
C ILE A 92 -4.07 4.51 24.19
N LEU A 93 -3.10 3.60 24.16
CA LEU A 93 -1.93 3.63 25.05
C LEU A 93 -0.92 4.73 24.67
N GLY A 94 -0.95 5.22 23.42
CA GLY A 94 -0.10 6.32 22.97
C GLY A 94 -0.31 7.61 23.78
N ALA A 95 -1.54 7.94 24.17
CA ALA A 95 -1.81 9.07 25.06
C ALA A 95 -1.19 8.86 26.44
N ARG A 96 -1.28 7.63 26.97
CA ARG A 96 -0.67 7.29 28.28
C ARG A 96 0.87 7.36 28.24
N SER A 97 1.49 6.79 27.20
CA SER A 97 2.95 6.86 27.04
C SER A 97 3.43 8.32 26.92
N THR A 98 2.66 9.16 26.20
CA THR A 98 2.94 10.60 26.14
C THR A 98 2.86 11.24 27.52
N GLN A 99 1.86 10.91 28.33
CA GLN A 99 1.75 11.42 29.71
C GLN A 99 2.94 10.98 30.56
N LEU A 100 3.37 9.71 30.47
CA LEU A 100 4.47 9.17 31.25
C LEU A 100 5.78 9.93 31.00
N VAL A 101 6.08 10.32 29.77
CA VAL A 101 7.26 11.14 29.45
C VAL A 101 7.32 12.41 30.32
N PHE A 102 6.17 13.06 30.53
CA PHE A 102 6.12 14.29 31.31
C PHE A 102 6.05 14.04 32.82
N VAL A 103 5.57 12.89 33.29
CA VAL A 103 5.51 12.53 34.73
C VAL A 103 6.88 12.48 35.36
N GLY A 104 7.93 12.11 34.64
CA GLY A 104 9.31 12.13 35.13
C GLY A 104 9.95 13.52 35.14
N ILE A 105 9.39 14.50 34.46
CA ILE A 105 9.90 15.86 34.33
C ILE A 105 9.18 16.80 35.30
N VAL A 106 7.86 16.70 35.38
CA VAL A 106 6.97 17.58 36.15
C VAL A 106 6.14 16.74 37.11
N GLU A 107 6.27 17.00 38.39
CA GLU A 107 5.51 16.32 39.44
C GLU A 107 4.01 16.55 39.27
N GLY A 108 3.21 15.46 39.32
CA GLY A 108 1.77 15.54 39.20
C GLY A 108 1.25 15.91 37.81
N PHE A 109 2.07 15.75 36.76
CA PHE A 109 1.65 16.07 35.40
C PHE A 109 0.47 15.19 34.96
N GLU A 110 -0.54 15.83 34.42
CA GLU A 110 -1.69 15.20 33.77
C GLU A 110 -1.91 15.84 32.41
N LEU A 111 -2.19 15.02 31.38
CA LEU A 111 -2.53 15.53 30.05
C LEU A 111 -3.78 16.43 30.10
N PRO A 112 -3.77 17.60 29.44
CA PRO A 112 -4.94 18.45 29.31
C PRO A 112 -6.14 17.70 28.77
N GLY A 113 -7.29 17.83 29.43
CA GLY A 113 -8.53 17.13 29.04
C GLY A 113 -8.69 15.71 29.63
N PHE A 114 -7.66 15.12 30.26
CA PHE A 114 -7.74 13.79 30.87
C PHE A 114 -8.03 13.84 32.37
N ARG A 115 -8.94 14.78 32.79
CA ARG A 115 -9.39 14.95 34.17
C ARG A 115 -10.88 14.65 34.32
N GLY A 116 -11.32 14.45 35.56
CA GLY A 116 -12.73 14.21 35.89
C GLY A 116 -13.29 12.93 35.28
N ALA A 117 -14.55 12.94 34.86
CA ALA A 117 -15.24 11.76 34.34
C ALA A 117 -14.58 11.17 33.08
N PHE A 118 -14.05 12.01 32.18
CA PHE A 118 -13.34 11.52 30.99
C PHE A 118 -12.01 10.85 31.38
N GLY A 119 -11.26 11.40 32.32
CA GLY A 119 -10.04 10.77 32.83
C GLY A 119 -10.30 9.43 33.48
N ALA A 120 -11.34 9.32 34.30
CA ALA A 120 -11.76 8.05 34.93
C ALA A 120 -12.16 7.01 33.85
N PHE A 121 -12.95 7.39 32.87
CA PHE A 121 -13.30 6.52 31.73
C PHE A 121 -12.04 6.07 30.97
N TYR A 122 -11.14 7.00 30.64
CA TYR A 122 -9.90 6.69 29.92
C TYR A 122 -9.01 5.72 30.71
N ASN A 123 -8.87 5.88 32.03
CA ASN A 123 -8.09 4.98 32.87
C ASN A 123 -8.61 3.54 32.80
N VAL A 124 -9.93 3.35 32.89
CA VAL A 124 -10.55 2.02 32.74
C VAL A 124 -10.30 1.47 31.33
N LEU A 125 -10.50 2.29 30.28
CA LEU A 125 -10.27 1.89 28.89
C LEU A 125 -8.82 1.50 28.63
N LYS A 126 -7.87 2.26 29.17
CA LYS A 126 -6.42 2.02 29.09
C LYS A 126 -6.03 0.68 29.71
N ASP A 127 -6.57 0.34 30.87
CA ASP A 127 -6.27 -0.92 31.59
C ASP A 127 -6.74 -2.15 30.78
N TYR A 128 -7.95 -2.08 30.20
CA TYR A 128 -8.41 -3.12 29.28
C TYR A 128 -7.57 -3.14 28.01
N ALA A 129 -7.21 -1.98 27.44
CA ALA A 129 -6.36 -1.88 26.26
C ALA A 129 -5.00 -2.57 26.47
N GLY A 130 -4.32 -2.29 27.57
CA GLY A 130 -3.08 -2.96 27.94
C GLY A 130 -3.22 -4.48 28.01
N THR A 131 -4.31 -4.94 28.63
CA THR A 131 -4.58 -6.37 28.78
C THR A 131 -4.81 -7.07 27.44
N TRP A 132 -5.69 -6.54 26.58
CA TRP A 132 -5.92 -7.16 25.27
C TRP A 132 -4.72 -7.07 24.35
N VAL A 133 -3.91 -5.99 24.43
CA VAL A 133 -2.65 -5.87 23.68
C VAL A 133 -1.70 -6.98 24.10
N LEU A 134 -1.52 -7.24 25.38
CA LEU A 134 -0.64 -8.31 25.84
C LEU A 134 -1.11 -9.69 25.34
N ILE A 135 -2.42 -9.96 25.36
CA ILE A 135 -3.00 -11.19 24.81
C ILE A 135 -2.74 -11.26 23.29
N ALA A 136 -2.97 -10.19 22.56
CA ALA A 136 -2.73 -10.12 21.12
C ALA A 136 -1.24 -10.32 20.77
N VAL A 137 -0.32 -9.76 21.56
CA VAL A 137 1.14 -9.97 21.45
C VAL A 137 1.48 -11.43 21.65
N ALA A 138 0.93 -12.09 22.68
CA ALA A 138 1.17 -13.51 22.94
C ALA A 138 0.68 -14.38 21.78
N ILE A 139 -0.53 -14.15 21.27
CA ILE A 139 -1.08 -14.86 20.11
C ILE A 139 -0.19 -14.62 18.85
N ALA A 140 0.23 -13.37 18.60
CA ALA A 140 1.09 -13.03 17.47
C ALA A 140 2.45 -13.73 17.57
N ALA A 141 3.06 -13.76 18.77
CA ALA A 141 4.34 -14.40 19.03
C ALA A 141 4.28 -15.92 18.81
N VAL A 142 3.28 -16.59 19.38
CA VAL A 142 3.05 -18.03 19.19
C VAL A 142 2.83 -18.33 17.69
N ARG A 143 1.98 -17.54 17.03
CA ARG A 143 1.70 -17.72 15.61
C ARG A 143 2.93 -17.52 14.74
N ARG A 144 3.78 -16.55 15.05
CA ARG A 144 5.01 -16.26 14.29
C ARG A 144 6.11 -17.25 14.57
N GLY A 145 6.30 -17.64 15.83
CA GLY A 145 7.38 -18.53 16.25
C GLY A 145 7.12 -20.00 15.92
N PHE A 146 5.91 -20.50 16.16
CA PHE A 146 5.58 -21.91 16.05
C PHE A 146 4.86 -22.28 14.76
N PHE A 147 3.80 -21.55 14.39
CA PHE A 147 2.97 -21.93 13.24
C PHE A 147 3.52 -21.49 11.89
N LYS A 148 4.33 -20.43 11.83
CA LYS A 148 5.03 -19.93 10.63
C LYS A 148 4.19 -19.97 9.34
N PRO A 149 3.12 -19.17 9.19
CA PRO A 149 2.26 -19.24 8.02
C PRO A 149 3.05 -19.15 6.70
N ALA A 150 2.70 -19.96 5.70
CA ALA A 150 3.42 -20.08 4.43
C ALA A 150 3.65 -18.73 3.72
N ARG A 151 2.72 -17.79 3.81
CA ARG A 151 2.88 -16.45 3.21
C ARG A 151 4.03 -15.62 3.80
N TYR A 152 4.62 -16.02 4.94
CA TYR A 152 5.80 -15.39 5.53
C TYR A 152 7.09 -16.06 5.07
N ALA A 153 7.00 -17.20 4.38
CA ALA A 153 8.19 -17.86 3.85
C ALA A 153 8.97 -16.91 2.96
N VAL A 154 10.28 -16.91 3.12
CA VAL A 154 11.22 -16.15 2.30
C VAL A 154 11.91 -17.16 1.39
N PRO A 155 11.78 -17.05 0.07
CA PRO A 155 12.54 -17.89 -0.84
C PRO A 155 14.05 -17.72 -0.59
N PRO A 156 14.86 -18.78 -0.72
CA PRO A 156 16.30 -18.74 -0.39
C PRO A 156 17.07 -17.62 -1.10
N GLN A 157 16.68 -17.29 -2.33
CA GLN A 157 17.30 -16.22 -3.13
C GLN A 157 17.09 -14.80 -2.55
N TYR A 158 16.15 -14.61 -1.64
CA TYR A 158 15.84 -13.29 -1.06
C TYR A 158 16.38 -13.09 0.36
N GLY A 159 17.17 -14.03 0.87
CA GLY A 159 17.87 -13.90 2.14
C GLY A 159 17.10 -14.47 3.35
N ARG A 160 17.35 -13.88 4.53
CA ARG A 160 16.80 -14.38 5.80
C ARG A 160 15.38 -13.84 6.08
N ASP A 161 14.59 -14.63 6.81
CA ASP A 161 13.31 -14.17 7.29
C ASP A 161 13.46 -13.10 8.40
N HIS A 162 12.48 -12.23 8.53
CA HIS A 162 12.44 -11.17 9.54
C HIS A 162 11.70 -11.61 10.82
N THR A 163 11.79 -12.91 11.20
CA THR A 163 11.09 -13.43 12.38
C THR A 163 11.64 -12.83 13.66
N TRP A 164 12.98 -12.74 13.79
CA TRP A 164 13.62 -12.18 14.97
C TRP A 164 13.22 -10.72 15.22
N GLU A 165 13.17 -9.90 14.16
CA GLU A 165 12.72 -8.49 14.24
C GLU A 165 11.28 -8.39 14.75
N ALA A 166 10.40 -9.27 14.25
CA ALA A 166 9.02 -9.32 14.72
C ALA A 166 8.92 -9.73 16.19
N MET A 167 9.72 -10.73 16.63
CA MET A 167 9.75 -11.15 18.03
C MET A 167 10.30 -10.07 18.94
N LEU A 168 11.35 -9.34 18.53
CA LEU A 168 11.87 -8.21 19.28
C LEU A 168 10.81 -7.13 19.49
N VAL A 169 10.10 -6.74 18.42
CA VAL A 169 9.06 -5.72 18.52
C VAL A 169 7.89 -6.18 19.41
N LEU A 170 7.46 -7.43 19.30
CA LEU A 170 6.44 -7.99 20.20
C LEU A 170 6.93 -7.98 21.65
N GLY A 171 8.21 -8.28 21.89
CA GLY A 171 8.83 -8.20 23.21
C GLY A 171 8.86 -6.77 23.78
N LEU A 172 9.22 -5.77 22.94
CA LEU A 172 9.21 -4.36 23.34
C LEU A 172 7.79 -3.89 23.70
N ILE A 173 6.78 -4.26 22.90
CA ILE A 173 5.37 -3.93 23.20
C ILE A 173 4.94 -4.59 24.52
N ALA A 174 5.28 -5.87 24.75
CA ALA A 174 4.97 -6.54 26.01
C ALA A 174 5.64 -5.85 27.19
N THR A 175 6.92 -5.46 27.05
CA THR A 175 7.66 -4.73 28.10
C THR A 175 6.99 -3.40 28.43
N LEU A 176 6.59 -2.61 27.43
CA LEU A 176 5.89 -1.33 27.65
C LEU A 176 4.58 -1.52 28.41
N VAL A 177 3.77 -2.49 28.02
CA VAL A 177 2.47 -2.77 28.65
C VAL A 177 2.64 -3.29 30.07
N VAL A 178 3.57 -4.22 30.30
CA VAL A 178 3.80 -4.81 31.63
C VAL A 178 4.40 -3.77 32.59
N THR A 179 5.39 -2.99 32.15
CA THR A 179 6.04 -1.98 32.99
C THR A 179 5.08 -0.84 33.34
N GLU A 180 4.23 -0.40 32.41
CA GLU A 180 3.19 0.59 32.70
C GLU A 180 2.19 0.08 33.75
N SER A 181 1.69 -1.14 33.57
CA SER A 181 0.73 -1.74 34.51
C SER A 181 1.33 -1.99 35.91
N LEU A 182 2.62 -2.33 36.00
CA LEU A 182 3.34 -2.48 37.28
C LEU A 182 3.60 -1.12 37.95
N PHE A 183 3.98 -0.11 37.14
CA PHE A 183 4.17 1.25 37.63
C PHE A 183 2.89 1.78 38.31
N GLU A 184 1.75 1.60 37.68
CA GLU A 184 0.48 2.06 38.21
C GLU A 184 0.00 1.20 39.38
N ALA A 185 0.08 -0.13 39.28
CA ALA A 185 -0.32 -1.03 40.35
C ALA A 185 0.44 -0.77 41.66
N SER A 186 1.76 -0.49 41.59
CA SER A 186 2.56 -0.16 42.76
C SER A 186 2.07 1.11 43.47
N LEU A 187 1.71 2.15 42.72
CA LEU A 187 1.15 3.39 43.26
C LEU A 187 -0.22 3.16 43.90
N VAL A 188 -1.11 2.46 43.19
CA VAL A 188 -2.47 2.15 43.66
C VAL A 188 -2.43 1.33 44.96
N VAL A 189 -1.58 0.30 45.03
CA VAL A 189 -1.41 -0.49 46.26
C VAL A 189 -0.94 0.38 47.41
N ALA A 190 0.05 1.24 47.21
CA ALA A 190 0.53 2.15 48.24
C ALA A 190 -0.54 3.15 48.74
N GLN A 191 -1.40 3.61 47.82
CA GLN A 191 -2.56 4.46 48.14
C GLN A 191 -3.63 3.71 48.94
N ILE A 192 -3.91 2.47 48.59
CA ILE A 192 -4.86 1.60 49.31
C ILE A 192 -4.35 1.37 50.76
N GLN A 193 -3.07 1.03 50.92
CA GLN A 193 -2.45 0.81 52.21
C GLN A 193 -2.50 2.06 53.11
N LYS A 194 -2.49 3.27 52.51
CA LYS A 194 -2.64 4.56 53.20
C LYS A 194 -4.09 5.03 53.35
N GLY A 195 -5.07 4.27 52.82
CA GLY A 195 -6.48 4.64 52.87
C GLY A 195 -6.86 5.84 52.01
N SER A 196 -6.08 6.17 51.00
CA SER A 196 -6.22 7.37 50.14
C SER A 196 -6.70 7.07 48.72
N HIS A 197 -6.90 5.80 48.36
CA HIS A 197 -7.36 5.40 47.00
C HIS A 197 -8.86 5.51 46.87
N THR A 198 -9.35 6.19 45.83
CA THR A 198 -10.77 6.41 45.53
C THR A 198 -11.18 5.95 44.14
N ASP A 199 -10.22 5.57 43.28
CA ASP A 199 -10.50 5.24 41.89
C ASP A 199 -10.95 3.78 41.70
N ILE A 200 -11.73 3.55 40.64
CA ILE A 200 -12.19 2.20 40.26
C ILE A 200 -11.05 1.46 39.57
N VAL A 201 -10.63 0.36 40.13
CA VAL A 201 -9.68 -0.57 39.48
C VAL A 201 -10.47 -1.51 38.58
N ALA A 202 -10.20 -1.45 37.28
CA ALA A 202 -10.89 -2.28 36.30
C ALA A 202 -10.64 -3.78 36.55
N PRO A 203 -11.67 -4.61 36.78
CA PRO A 203 -11.49 -6.03 37.12
C PRO A 203 -10.96 -6.82 35.91
N LEU A 204 -10.24 -7.92 36.21
CA LEU A 204 -9.66 -8.83 35.21
C LEU A 204 -8.67 -8.16 34.23
N THR A 205 -8.14 -7.00 34.58
CA THR A 205 -7.05 -6.35 33.84
C THR A 205 -5.68 -6.76 34.39
N LEU A 206 -4.63 -6.50 33.59
CA LEU A 206 -3.25 -6.76 34.02
C LEU A 206 -2.90 -5.94 35.30
N MET A 207 -3.35 -4.69 35.36
CA MET A 207 -3.18 -3.82 36.53
C MET A 207 -3.93 -4.41 37.76
N TRP A 208 -5.16 -4.89 37.61
CA TRP A 208 -5.91 -5.55 38.65
C TRP A 208 -5.21 -6.81 39.18
N PHE A 209 -4.61 -7.62 38.28
CA PHE A 209 -3.82 -8.79 38.67
C PHE A 209 -2.59 -8.39 39.49
N PHE A 210 -1.81 -7.41 39.05
CA PHE A 210 -0.62 -6.95 39.78
C PHE A 210 -0.97 -6.30 41.12
N ARG A 211 -2.08 -5.54 41.20
CA ARG A 211 -2.58 -5.02 42.45
C ARG A 211 -2.77 -6.12 43.50
N HIS A 212 -3.41 -7.22 43.12
CA HIS A 212 -3.65 -8.34 44.07
C HIS A 212 -2.35 -9.06 44.44
N LEU A 213 -1.42 -9.19 43.49
CA LEU A 213 -0.13 -9.82 43.71
C LEU A 213 0.72 -9.05 44.72
N PHE A 214 0.65 -7.71 44.72
CA PHE A 214 1.50 -6.83 45.54
C PHE A 214 0.74 -6.21 46.74
N ILE A 215 -0.48 -6.61 47.05
CA ILE A 215 -1.31 -5.96 48.09
C ILE A 215 -0.66 -5.91 49.45
N GLU A 216 0.16 -6.91 49.80
CA GLU A 216 0.86 -7.01 51.09
C GLU A 216 2.36 -6.58 51.00
N ALA A 217 2.80 -6.07 49.83
CA ALA A 217 4.18 -5.69 49.65
C ALA A 217 4.56 -4.47 50.53
N SER A 218 5.80 -4.43 51.01
CA SER A 218 6.27 -3.29 51.82
C SER A 218 6.34 -2.01 50.96
N THR A 219 6.23 -0.84 51.61
CA THR A 219 6.34 0.46 50.92
C THR A 219 7.68 0.61 50.21
N SER A 220 8.78 0.06 50.75
CA SER A 220 10.09 0.08 50.09
C SER A 220 10.11 -0.77 48.81
N THR A 221 9.47 -1.95 48.82
CA THR A 221 9.30 -2.80 47.64
C THR A 221 8.47 -2.10 46.58
N LEU A 222 7.34 -1.51 46.96
CA LEU A 222 6.48 -0.75 46.07
C LEU A 222 7.20 0.45 45.44
N GLN A 223 7.99 1.20 46.23
CA GLN A 223 8.78 2.30 45.73
C GLN A 223 9.87 1.85 44.75
N GLY A 224 10.56 0.76 45.05
CA GLY A 224 11.54 0.16 44.15
C GLY A 224 10.94 -0.27 42.84
N LEU A 225 9.80 -0.97 42.92
CA LEU A 225 9.04 -1.41 41.73
C LEU A 225 8.56 -0.22 40.87
N HIS A 226 7.97 0.80 41.52
CA HIS A 226 7.50 2.03 40.89
C HIS A 226 8.61 2.73 40.10
N SER A 227 9.78 2.95 40.74
CA SER A 227 10.89 3.63 40.11
C SER A 227 11.54 2.81 39.01
N ALA A 228 11.75 1.50 39.20
CA ALA A 228 12.38 0.63 38.23
C ALA A 228 11.52 0.45 36.96
N THR A 229 10.20 0.23 37.13
CA THR A 229 9.30 0.03 36.01
C THR A 229 9.11 1.30 35.20
N TYR A 230 9.10 2.48 35.84
CA TYR A 230 9.10 3.75 35.14
C TYR A 230 10.35 3.91 34.27
N PHE A 231 11.53 3.70 34.84
CA PHE A 231 12.80 3.81 34.12
C PHE A 231 12.89 2.85 32.92
N ILE A 232 12.49 1.59 33.13
CA ILE A 232 12.46 0.59 32.05
C ILE A 232 11.47 1.00 30.95
N HIS A 233 10.30 1.52 31.33
CA HIS A 233 9.28 1.99 30.37
C HIS A 233 9.84 3.10 29.48
N GLU A 234 10.43 4.14 30.06
CA GLU A 234 10.96 5.30 29.32
C GLU A 234 12.07 4.92 28.35
N ILE A 235 13.05 4.13 28.80
CA ILE A 235 14.13 3.66 27.91
C ILE A 235 13.55 2.80 26.78
N THR A 236 12.64 1.86 27.11
CA THR A 236 12.02 0.99 26.13
C THR A 236 11.20 1.78 25.11
N PHE A 237 10.47 2.81 25.55
CA PHE A 237 9.66 3.66 24.70
C PHE A 237 10.51 4.40 23.65
N PHE A 238 11.57 5.08 24.07
CA PHE A 238 12.43 5.83 23.14
C PHE A 238 13.29 4.91 22.28
N PHE A 239 13.76 3.78 22.81
CA PHE A 239 14.40 2.75 21.98
C PHE A 239 13.44 2.22 20.91
N PHE A 240 12.20 1.89 21.27
CA PHE A 240 11.19 1.41 20.34
C PHE A 240 10.87 2.46 19.28
N LEU A 241 10.67 3.72 19.67
CA LEU A 241 10.42 4.83 18.76
C LEU A 241 11.53 4.96 17.70
N CYS A 242 12.79 4.92 18.12
CA CYS A 242 13.96 4.99 17.23
C CYS A 242 14.13 3.72 16.39
N PHE A 243 13.68 2.57 16.89
CA PHE A 243 13.78 1.29 16.18
C PHE A 243 12.78 1.17 15.02
N LEU A 244 11.58 1.76 15.14
CA LEU A 244 10.53 1.66 14.13
C LEU A 244 11.00 1.99 12.70
N PRO A 245 11.73 3.08 12.43
CA PRO A 245 12.17 3.46 11.08
C PRO A 245 13.40 2.69 10.56
N LEU A 246 13.87 1.66 11.28
CA LEU A 246 15.06 0.89 10.89
C LEU A 246 14.73 -0.37 10.07
N GLY A 247 13.47 -0.79 10.02
CA GLY A 247 13.07 -2.02 9.35
C GLY A 247 11.62 -2.01 8.86
N LYS A 248 11.02 -3.19 8.84
CA LYS A 248 9.63 -3.38 8.36
C LYS A 248 8.57 -2.69 9.23
N HIS A 249 8.93 -2.30 10.45
CA HIS A 249 8.00 -1.62 11.35
C HIS A 249 7.89 -0.11 11.07
N PHE A 250 8.64 0.39 10.09
CA PHE A 250 8.48 1.77 9.64
C PHE A 250 7.06 2.08 9.12
N HIS A 251 6.32 1.04 8.71
CA HIS A 251 4.91 1.19 8.36
C HIS A 251 4.03 1.77 9.48
N VAL A 252 4.40 1.63 10.73
CA VAL A 252 3.66 2.24 11.86
C VAL A 252 3.57 3.76 11.70
N ILE A 253 4.63 4.38 11.19
CA ILE A 253 4.73 5.83 10.96
C ILE A 253 4.23 6.19 9.56
N THR A 254 4.64 5.44 8.53
CA THR A 254 4.43 5.82 7.14
C THR A 254 3.06 5.44 6.58
N SER A 255 2.37 4.48 7.20
CA SER A 255 1.14 3.90 6.64
C SER A 255 -0.01 4.88 6.47
N ILE A 256 -0.19 5.82 7.40
CA ILE A 256 -1.23 6.86 7.30
C ILE A 256 -1.02 7.72 6.06
N PHE A 257 0.22 8.16 5.84
CA PHE A 257 0.60 8.95 4.66
C PHE A 257 0.47 8.13 3.39
N ASN A 258 0.91 6.86 3.42
CA ASN A 258 0.83 5.98 2.25
C ASN A 258 -0.61 5.71 1.82
N VAL A 259 -1.53 5.50 2.75
CA VAL A 259 -2.96 5.33 2.47
C VAL A 259 -3.58 6.65 2.00
N PHE A 260 -3.18 7.79 2.60
CA PHE A 260 -3.66 9.10 2.15
C PHE A 260 -3.27 9.39 0.69
N PHE A 261 -2.03 9.12 0.32
CA PHE A 261 -1.51 9.38 -1.02
C PHE A 261 -1.71 8.21 -2.01
N MET A 262 -2.43 7.16 -1.63
CA MET A 262 -2.67 6.06 -2.55
C MET A 262 -3.48 6.49 -3.76
N ARG A 263 -3.36 5.72 -4.86
CA ARG A 263 -4.16 5.90 -6.08
C ARG A 263 -5.64 5.66 -5.78
N LEU A 264 -6.47 6.65 -6.10
CA LEU A 264 -7.92 6.58 -5.92
C LEU A 264 -8.58 5.82 -7.07
N ASP A 265 -8.11 6.04 -8.31
CA ASP A 265 -8.62 5.40 -9.51
C ASP A 265 -7.81 4.16 -9.84
N LYS A 266 -8.45 3.01 -9.87
CA LYS A 266 -7.80 1.74 -10.12
C LYS A 266 -7.85 1.35 -11.59
N GLY A 267 -6.84 0.58 -12.03
CA GLY A 267 -6.82 -0.07 -13.34
C GLY A 267 -6.26 0.77 -14.48
N ASN A 268 -5.90 2.02 -14.27
CA ASN A 268 -5.10 2.81 -15.20
C ASN A 268 -3.61 2.70 -14.85
N VAL A 269 -2.76 2.90 -15.84
CA VAL A 269 -1.31 3.02 -15.67
C VAL A 269 -0.98 4.51 -15.55
N LYS A 270 -0.03 4.85 -14.67
CA LYS A 270 0.39 6.25 -14.55
C LYS A 270 1.01 6.75 -15.87
N PRO A 271 0.85 8.03 -16.21
CA PRO A 271 1.54 8.62 -17.36
C PRO A 271 3.06 8.56 -17.18
N VAL A 272 3.77 8.58 -18.29
CA VAL A 272 5.21 8.77 -18.28
C VAL A 272 5.52 10.14 -17.73
N ARG A 273 6.42 10.23 -16.75
CA ARG A 273 6.87 11.48 -16.15
C ARG A 273 5.74 12.49 -15.92
N TYR A 274 5.18 12.54 -14.73
CA TYR A 274 4.11 13.49 -14.39
C TYR A 274 4.48 14.93 -14.79
N GLY A 275 3.52 15.63 -15.41
CA GLY A 275 3.68 17.00 -15.84
C GLY A 275 4.34 17.18 -17.22
N VAL A 276 4.73 16.08 -17.89
CA VAL A 276 5.17 16.12 -19.29
C VAL A 276 3.96 15.85 -20.18
N ALA A 277 3.70 16.74 -21.14
CA ALA A 277 2.64 16.55 -22.12
C ALA A 277 3.01 15.46 -23.13
N ASP A 278 2.01 14.76 -23.68
CA ASP A 278 2.24 13.63 -24.60
C ASP A 278 3.03 14.04 -25.85
N ASP A 279 2.90 15.28 -26.32
CA ASP A 279 3.63 15.84 -27.47
C ASP A 279 5.11 16.16 -27.18
N LYS A 280 5.54 16.04 -25.93
CA LYS A 280 6.93 16.24 -25.49
C LYS A 280 7.61 14.97 -25.01
N LEU A 281 6.98 13.82 -25.22
CA LEU A 281 7.58 12.53 -24.83
C LEU A 281 8.88 12.23 -25.56
N ASP A 282 8.99 12.67 -26.83
CA ASP A 282 10.21 12.51 -27.65
C ASP A 282 11.43 13.28 -27.11
N ASP A 283 11.21 14.29 -26.25
CA ASP A 283 12.29 15.08 -25.63
C ASP A 283 12.90 14.36 -24.40
N LEU A 284 12.33 13.23 -23.97
CA LEU A 284 12.79 12.50 -22.79
C LEU A 284 13.92 11.51 -23.14
N GLU A 285 14.99 11.53 -22.34
CA GLU A 285 16.06 10.54 -22.43
C GLU A 285 15.62 9.11 -22.07
N SER A 286 14.64 8.97 -21.20
CA SER A 286 14.06 7.69 -20.78
C SER A 286 12.61 7.85 -20.34
N PHE A 287 11.78 6.92 -20.75
CA PHE A 287 10.38 6.85 -20.34
C PHE A 287 10.19 6.16 -18.98
N GLY A 288 11.17 5.40 -18.53
CA GLY A 288 11.06 4.52 -17.38
C GLY A 288 12.00 4.84 -16.23
N VAL A 289 12.08 3.88 -15.33
CA VAL A 289 12.95 3.87 -14.16
C VAL A 289 14.15 2.98 -14.47
N LYS A 290 15.34 3.57 -14.50
CA LYS A 290 16.64 2.91 -14.65
C LYS A 290 17.43 2.96 -13.36
N ASP A 291 17.43 4.12 -12.70
CA ASP A 291 18.09 4.36 -11.43
C ASP A 291 17.06 4.46 -10.30
N PHE A 292 17.51 4.27 -9.06
CA PHE A 292 16.64 4.28 -7.91
C PHE A 292 15.92 5.62 -7.70
N GLU A 293 16.58 6.72 -7.97
CA GLU A 293 16.06 8.09 -7.87
C GLU A 293 15.00 8.42 -8.95
N ASN A 294 14.93 7.62 -10.01
CA ASN A 294 13.87 7.76 -11.02
C ASN A 294 12.51 7.29 -10.52
N PHE A 295 12.45 6.47 -9.45
CA PHE A 295 11.19 6.19 -8.79
C PHE A 295 10.56 7.47 -8.23
N THR A 296 9.23 7.54 -8.23
CA THR A 296 8.54 8.68 -7.63
C THR A 296 8.64 8.66 -6.11
N TRP A 297 8.48 9.83 -5.46
CA TRP A 297 8.42 9.90 -4.00
C TRP A 297 7.33 8.99 -3.41
N LYS A 298 6.23 8.74 -4.15
CA LYS A 298 5.19 7.80 -3.72
C LYS A 298 5.68 6.36 -3.77
N HIS A 299 6.45 5.98 -4.79
CA HIS A 299 7.09 4.66 -4.85
C HIS A 299 8.08 4.44 -3.69
N MET A 300 8.85 5.48 -3.32
CA MET A 300 9.75 5.44 -2.16
C MET A 300 8.95 5.25 -0.85
N LEU A 301 7.86 5.99 -0.69
CA LEU A 301 6.98 5.86 0.47
C LEU A 301 6.35 4.46 0.56
N ASP A 302 6.00 3.84 -0.58
CA ASP A 302 5.51 2.46 -0.67
C ASP A 302 6.54 1.45 -0.15
N PHE A 303 7.82 1.61 -0.51
CA PHE A 303 8.88 0.74 -0.02
C PHE A 303 8.99 0.79 1.50
N TYR A 304 8.94 1.97 2.09
CA TYR A 304 8.99 2.17 3.54
C TYR A 304 7.74 1.68 4.27
N SER A 305 6.60 1.72 3.59
CA SER A 305 5.32 1.33 4.18
C SER A 305 5.05 -0.18 4.13
N CYS A 306 5.94 -0.97 3.52
CA CYS A 306 5.75 -2.41 3.45
C CYS A 306 5.97 -3.09 4.80
N ALA A 307 4.89 -3.61 5.40
CA ALA A 307 4.89 -4.35 6.67
C ALA A 307 5.33 -5.82 6.54
N ASP A 308 5.76 -6.26 5.37
CA ASP A 308 6.20 -7.64 5.14
C ASP A 308 5.13 -8.70 5.50
N CYS A 309 3.86 -8.39 5.27
CA CYS A 309 2.74 -9.24 5.68
C CYS A 309 2.40 -10.39 4.70
N GLY A 310 2.95 -10.38 3.49
CA GLY A 310 2.84 -11.46 2.49
C GLY A 310 1.51 -11.59 1.76
N ARG A 311 0.48 -10.78 2.05
CA ARG A 311 -0.86 -10.88 1.42
C ARG A 311 -0.84 -10.66 -0.08
N CYS A 312 0.00 -9.75 -0.57
CA CYS A 312 0.15 -9.45 -1.99
C CYS A 312 0.71 -10.62 -2.79
N SER A 313 1.70 -11.33 -2.25
CA SER A 313 2.29 -12.52 -2.88
C SER A 313 1.35 -13.72 -2.83
N ASP A 314 0.61 -13.89 -1.73
CA ASP A 314 -0.38 -14.95 -1.54
C ASP A 314 -1.54 -14.88 -2.57
N ARG A 315 -1.85 -13.68 -3.07
CA ARG A 315 -2.89 -13.43 -4.08
C ARG A 315 -2.36 -13.16 -5.48
N CYS A 316 -1.04 -13.19 -5.67
CA CYS A 316 -0.44 -12.96 -6.98
C CYS A 316 -0.58 -14.21 -7.87
N PRO A 317 -1.23 -14.12 -9.06
CA PRO A 317 -1.36 -15.26 -9.96
C PRO A 317 -0.02 -15.74 -10.51
N ALA A 318 0.93 -14.84 -10.76
CA ALA A 318 2.28 -15.22 -11.19
C ALA A 318 3.01 -16.01 -10.11
N ASN A 319 2.95 -15.55 -8.85
CA ASN A 319 3.53 -16.26 -7.72
C ASN A 319 2.87 -17.63 -7.52
N ALA A 320 1.54 -17.72 -7.62
CA ALA A 320 0.81 -18.98 -7.50
C ALA A 320 1.14 -19.99 -8.62
N ALA A 321 1.51 -19.50 -9.81
CA ALA A 321 1.95 -20.32 -10.94
C ALA A 321 3.44 -20.68 -10.88
N GLY A 322 4.14 -20.34 -9.78
CA GLY A 322 5.56 -20.65 -9.61
C GLY A 322 6.53 -19.74 -10.37
N ARG A 323 6.07 -18.61 -10.90
CA ARG A 323 6.94 -17.60 -11.50
C ARG A 323 7.74 -16.86 -10.41
N PRO A 324 8.93 -16.31 -10.72
CA PRO A 324 9.81 -15.69 -9.73
C PRO A 324 9.24 -14.42 -9.09
N LEU A 325 8.19 -13.82 -9.64
CA LEU A 325 7.60 -12.60 -9.10
C LEU A 325 6.95 -12.83 -7.73
N SER A 326 7.42 -12.06 -6.76
CA SER A 326 6.73 -11.87 -5.48
C SER A 326 6.56 -10.37 -5.25
N PRO A 327 5.33 -9.80 -5.34
CA PRO A 327 5.13 -8.36 -5.14
C PRO A 327 5.65 -7.86 -3.79
N ARG A 328 5.58 -8.67 -2.75
CA ARG A 328 6.18 -8.39 -1.44
C ARG A 328 7.66 -8.05 -1.55
N PHE A 329 8.42 -8.83 -2.35
CA PHE A 329 9.87 -8.64 -2.50
C PHE A 329 10.24 -7.47 -3.41
N ILE A 330 9.36 -7.01 -4.28
CA ILE A 330 9.55 -5.73 -4.98
C ILE A 330 9.70 -4.59 -3.94
N SER A 331 8.82 -4.55 -2.94
CA SER A 331 8.92 -3.51 -1.89
C SER A 331 10.07 -3.74 -0.91
N ILE A 332 10.34 -4.98 -0.51
CA ILE A 332 11.41 -5.28 0.46
C ILE A 332 12.77 -4.96 -0.14
N LYS A 333 13.06 -5.43 -1.35
CA LYS A 333 14.33 -5.16 -2.05
C LYS A 333 14.54 -3.65 -2.26
N GLY A 334 13.49 -2.91 -2.69
CA GLY A 334 13.57 -1.46 -2.83
C GLY A 334 13.85 -0.73 -1.51
N ARG A 335 13.21 -1.16 -0.41
CA ARG A 335 13.49 -0.63 0.93
C ARG A 335 14.92 -0.93 1.38
N ASP A 336 15.36 -2.16 1.22
CA ASP A 336 16.66 -2.60 1.68
C ASP A 336 17.79 -1.92 0.87
N TYR A 337 17.56 -1.70 -0.43
CA TYR A 337 18.42 -0.87 -1.27
C TYR A 337 18.46 0.57 -0.75
N ALA A 338 17.29 1.19 -0.51
CA ALA A 338 17.22 2.54 0.04
C ALA A 338 17.98 2.68 1.36
N PHE A 339 17.89 1.68 2.25
CA PHE A 339 18.59 1.71 3.53
C PHE A 339 20.10 1.55 3.39
N LYS A 340 20.54 0.78 2.42
CA LYS A 340 21.97 0.59 2.11
C LYS A 340 22.56 1.82 1.41
N HIS A 341 21.85 2.37 0.43
CA HIS A 341 22.30 3.50 -0.39
C HIS A 341 22.21 4.84 0.35
N TYR A 342 21.27 4.96 1.29
CA TYR A 342 21.09 6.12 2.17
C TYR A 342 21.27 5.69 3.64
N PRO A 343 22.52 5.40 4.06
CA PRO A 343 22.80 4.93 5.40
C PRO A 343 22.55 6.04 6.45
N LEU A 344 22.29 5.64 7.70
CA LEU A 344 22.13 6.60 8.79
C LEU A 344 23.46 7.31 9.10
N ILE A 345 24.57 6.59 9.00
CA ILE A 345 25.92 7.13 9.23
C ILE A 345 26.72 6.99 7.93
N GLY A 346 27.37 8.05 7.51
CA GLY A 346 28.14 8.10 6.27
C GLY A 346 27.52 8.99 5.18
N ALA A 347 28.16 9.04 4.03
CA ALA A 347 27.69 9.81 2.88
C ALA A 347 26.46 9.18 2.22
N ASN A 348 25.55 10.00 1.72
CA ASN A 348 24.41 9.54 0.96
C ASN A 348 24.81 9.36 -0.51
N GLY A 349 24.51 8.21 -1.12
CA GLY A 349 24.70 7.98 -2.56
C GLY A 349 26.15 7.92 -3.02
N GLY A 350 27.06 7.45 -2.17
CA GLY A 350 28.52 7.54 -2.41
C GLY A 350 29.17 6.39 -3.20
N GLU A 351 28.45 5.37 -3.58
CA GLU A 351 28.92 4.32 -4.50
C GLU A 351 28.08 4.38 -5.78
N GLU A 352 28.68 4.02 -6.93
CA GLU A 352 27.97 3.89 -8.21
C GLU A 352 26.67 3.13 -7.99
N SER A 353 25.56 3.67 -8.48
CA SER A 353 24.25 3.03 -8.36
C SER A 353 24.32 1.70 -9.11
N ASN A 354 24.12 0.60 -8.40
CA ASN A 354 23.96 -0.69 -9.06
C ASN A 354 22.74 -0.64 -9.96
N PRO A 355 22.78 -1.23 -11.16
CA PRO A 355 21.63 -1.27 -12.03
C PRO A 355 20.46 -1.94 -11.31
N LEU A 356 19.28 -1.33 -11.38
CA LEU A 356 18.08 -1.88 -10.73
C LEU A 356 17.73 -3.24 -11.30
N ILE A 357 17.82 -3.39 -12.62
CA ILE A 357 17.60 -4.64 -13.32
C ILE A 357 18.93 -5.39 -13.44
N GLY A 358 18.93 -6.63 -13.00
CA GLY A 358 20.13 -7.49 -12.89
C GLY A 358 20.56 -7.68 -11.44
N ASP A 359 20.83 -6.60 -10.72
CA ASP A 359 21.32 -6.68 -9.35
C ASP A 359 20.20 -6.74 -8.30
N ILE A 360 19.17 -5.91 -8.43
CA ILE A 360 18.08 -5.81 -7.45
C ILE A 360 16.88 -6.62 -7.89
N TYR A 361 16.42 -6.40 -9.13
CA TYR A 361 15.30 -7.07 -9.73
C TYR A 361 15.76 -7.88 -10.94
N SER A 362 15.38 -9.15 -11.04
CA SER A 362 15.64 -9.91 -12.25
C SER A 362 14.64 -9.54 -13.35
N GLU A 363 15.08 -9.61 -14.62
CA GLU A 363 14.20 -9.39 -15.78
C GLU A 363 12.96 -10.29 -15.71
N ASP A 364 13.16 -11.58 -15.42
CA ASP A 364 12.08 -12.57 -15.35
C ASP A 364 11.06 -12.28 -14.24
N GLU A 365 11.51 -11.69 -13.11
CA GLU A 365 10.63 -11.21 -12.05
C GLU A 365 9.71 -10.10 -12.56
N ILE A 366 10.26 -9.11 -13.26
CA ILE A 366 9.50 -7.95 -13.75
C ILE A 366 8.56 -8.36 -14.89
N TRP A 367 9.04 -9.19 -15.84
CA TRP A 367 8.21 -9.68 -16.94
C TRP A 367 7.13 -10.68 -16.52
N SER A 368 7.22 -11.31 -15.36
CA SER A 368 6.20 -12.22 -14.84
C SER A 368 4.89 -11.53 -14.41
N CYS A 369 4.89 -10.21 -14.25
CA CYS A 369 3.70 -9.47 -13.81
C CYS A 369 2.63 -9.39 -14.90
N THR A 370 1.40 -9.82 -14.58
CA THR A 370 0.23 -9.70 -15.47
C THR A 370 -0.54 -8.38 -15.27
N THR A 371 -0.06 -7.47 -14.45
CA THR A 371 -0.69 -6.17 -14.14
C THR A 371 -2.15 -6.25 -13.67
N CYS A 372 -2.57 -7.37 -13.08
CA CYS A 372 -3.97 -7.64 -12.70
C CYS A 372 -4.47 -6.85 -11.47
N GLY A 373 -3.59 -6.23 -10.68
CA GLY A 373 -3.95 -5.43 -9.50
C GLY A 373 -4.35 -6.21 -8.24
N ALA A 374 -4.30 -7.55 -8.24
CA ALA A 374 -4.66 -8.36 -7.07
C ALA A 374 -3.81 -8.01 -5.83
N CYS A 375 -2.51 -7.75 -6.01
CA CYS A 375 -1.60 -7.35 -4.95
C CYS A 375 -1.99 -6.01 -4.30
N GLU A 376 -2.39 -5.02 -5.10
CA GLU A 376 -2.84 -3.70 -4.62
C GLU A 376 -4.19 -3.77 -3.91
N GLN A 377 -5.09 -4.62 -4.42
CA GLN A 377 -6.41 -4.85 -3.82
C GLN A 377 -6.30 -5.48 -2.43
N GLU A 378 -5.33 -6.38 -2.23
CA GLU A 378 -5.11 -7.06 -0.95
C GLU A 378 -4.26 -6.27 0.04
N CYS A 379 -3.50 -5.28 -0.43
CA CYS A 379 -2.59 -4.52 0.44
C CYS A 379 -3.38 -3.64 1.44
N PRO A 380 -3.24 -3.86 2.77
CA PRO A 380 -3.90 -3.03 3.77
C PRO A 380 -3.28 -1.64 3.90
N LEU A 381 -2.11 -1.42 3.31
CA LEU A 381 -1.34 -0.19 3.43
C LEU A 381 -1.37 0.67 2.15
N GLY A 382 -2.14 0.26 1.12
CA GLY A 382 -2.28 1.03 -0.11
C GLY A 382 -1.01 1.10 -0.98
N ILE A 383 -0.16 0.07 -0.91
CA ILE A 383 1.04 -0.03 -1.77
C ILE A 383 0.63 -0.30 -3.20
N GLU A 384 1.22 0.43 -4.13
CA GLU A 384 1.02 0.37 -5.57
C GLU A 384 2.15 -0.42 -6.22
N TYR A 385 1.82 -1.48 -6.97
CA TYR A 385 2.81 -2.33 -7.61
C TYR A 385 2.84 -2.18 -9.13
N ILE A 386 1.67 -1.98 -9.76
CA ILE A 386 1.53 -1.97 -11.21
C ILE A 386 2.38 -0.86 -11.81
N ASP A 387 2.28 0.35 -11.27
CA ASP A 387 3.04 1.49 -11.79
C ASP A 387 4.54 1.31 -11.67
N LYS A 388 5.01 0.76 -10.54
CA LYS A 388 6.44 0.44 -10.35
C LYS A 388 6.93 -0.57 -11.39
N ILE A 389 6.14 -1.63 -11.62
CA ILE A 389 6.48 -2.67 -12.61
C ILE A 389 6.47 -2.09 -14.04
N VAL A 390 5.48 -1.27 -14.37
CA VAL A 390 5.40 -0.67 -15.71
C VAL A 390 6.53 0.35 -15.93
N ASP A 391 6.87 1.14 -14.90
CA ASP A 391 7.99 2.07 -14.99
C ASP A 391 9.35 1.36 -15.14
N LEU A 392 9.55 0.24 -14.43
CA LEU A 392 10.73 -0.60 -14.64
C LEU A 392 10.76 -1.18 -16.06
N ARG A 393 9.61 -1.67 -16.57
CA ARG A 393 9.52 -2.15 -17.96
C ARG A 393 9.81 -1.07 -18.99
N ARG A 394 9.32 0.16 -18.78
CA ARG A 394 9.65 1.30 -19.63
C ARG A 394 11.17 1.51 -19.71
N GLY A 395 11.87 1.47 -18.56
CA GLY A 395 13.33 1.54 -18.53
C GLY A 395 14.00 0.36 -19.22
N MET A 396 13.48 -0.87 -19.07
CA MET A 396 13.99 -2.06 -19.77
C MET A 396 13.80 -1.97 -21.29
N VAL A 397 12.65 -1.46 -21.73
CA VAL A 397 12.37 -1.26 -23.17
C VAL A 397 13.32 -0.23 -23.76
N ASP A 398 13.56 0.89 -23.07
CA ASP A 398 14.53 1.92 -23.48
C ASP A 398 15.95 1.36 -23.62
N ASP A 399 16.31 0.32 -22.85
CA ASP A 399 17.61 -0.36 -22.90
C ASP A 399 17.60 -1.58 -23.85
N GLY A 400 16.51 -1.81 -24.59
CA GLY A 400 16.39 -2.94 -25.51
C GLY A 400 16.21 -4.29 -24.84
N MET A 401 15.95 -4.34 -23.53
CA MET A 401 15.77 -5.56 -22.73
C MET A 401 14.35 -6.15 -22.88
N VAL A 402 13.89 -6.29 -24.13
CA VAL A 402 12.57 -6.82 -24.46
C VAL A 402 12.66 -8.34 -24.70
N PRO A 403 11.85 -9.18 -24.03
CA PRO A 403 11.84 -10.61 -24.26
C PRO A 403 11.66 -10.96 -25.75
N GLN A 404 12.46 -11.88 -26.26
CA GLN A 404 12.43 -12.28 -27.67
C GLN A 404 11.03 -12.69 -28.13
N SER A 405 10.22 -13.30 -27.26
CA SER A 405 8.84 -13.70 -27.56
C SER A 405 7.90 -12.51 -27.83
N LEU A 406 8.22 -11.31 -27.34
CA LEU A 406 7.42 -10.09 -27.54
C LEU A 406 7.83 -9.30 -28.80
N GLN A 407 9.05 -9.47 -29.31
CA GLN A 407 9.54 -8.68 -30.45
C GLN A 407 8.66 -8.84 -31.69
N LYS A 408 8.25 -10.08 -32.03
CA LYS A 408 7.39 -10.34 -33.19
C LYS A 408 5.98 -9.75 -33.05
N PRO A 409 5.26 -9.93 -31.93
CA PRO A 409 3.97 -9.26 -31.71
C PRO A 409 4.05 -7.73 -31.71
N LEU A 410 5.07 -7.12 -31.09
CA LEU A 410 5.25 -5.66 -31.05
C LEU A 410 5.52 -5.11 -32.46
N GLY A 411 6.42 -5.71 -33.22
CA GLY A 411 6.64 -5.31 -34.62
C GLY A 411 5.43 -5.55 -35.54
N ALA A 412 4.56 -6.51 -35.21
CA ALA A 412 3.30 -6.72 -35.93
C ALA A 412 2.26 -5.63 -35.57
N LEU A 413 2.18 -5.22 -34.30
CA LEU A 413 1.35 -4.11 -33.84
C LEU A 413 1.75 -2.78 -34.53
N GLU A 414 3.05 -2.48 -34.56
CA GLU A 414 3.57 -1.30 -35.25
C GLU A 414 3.17 -1.26 -36.73
N LYS A 415 3.42 -2.36 -37.46
CA LYS A 415 3.22 -2.42 -38.90
C LYS A 415 1.76 -2.62 -39.33
N ARG A 416 0.97 -3.37 -38.56
CA ARG A 416 -0.36 -3.84 -38.93
C ARG A 416 -1.46 -3.50 -37.92
N GLY A 417 -1.15 -2.86 -36.80
CA GLY A 417 -2.10 -2.52 -35.74
C GLY A 417 -2.76 -3.74 -35.08
N ASN A 418 -2.14 -4.92 -35.15
CA ASN A 418 -2.59 -6.11 -34.43
C ASN A 418 -1.42 -7.09 -34.20
N PRO A 419 -1.43 -7.85 -33.08
CA PRO A 419 -0.29 -8.71 -32.69
C PRO A 419 -0.11 -9.95 -33.59
N TRP A 420 -1.10 -10.32 -34.42
CA TRP A 420 -1.00 -11.44 -35.38
C TRP A 420 -0.31 -11.05 -36.69
N GLY A 421 -0.12 -9.76 -36.95
CA GLY A 421 0.41 -9.26 -38.23
C GLY A 421 -0.52 -9.49 -39.42
N LYS A 422 -1.81 -9.78 -39.18
CA LYS A 422 -2.81 -9.94 -40.24
C LYS A 422 -3.12 -8.59 -40.89
N MET A 423 -3.46 -8.59 -42.18
CA MET A 423 -3.78 -7.37 -42.91
C MET A 423 -5.00 -6.66 -42.31
N GLU A 424 -4.97 -5.34 -42.23
CA GLU A 424 -5.99 -4.49 -41.61
C GLU A 424 -7.36 -4.70 -42.24
N ARG A 425 -7.44 -4.95 -43.58
CA ARG A 425 -8.69 -5.24 -44.30
C ARG A 425 -9.43 -6.50 -43.79
N LYS A 426 -8.71 -7.44 -43.16
CA LYS A 426 -9.27 -8.66 -42.59
C LYS A 426 -9.92 -8.45 -41.21
N ARG A 427 -9.79 -7.28 -40.62
CA ARG A 427 -10.35 -6.98 -39.29
C ARG A 427 -11.88 -7.12 -39.28
N ALA A 428 -12.55 -6.90 -40.40
CA ALA A 428 -14.00 -7.05 -40.54
C ALA A 428 -14.41 -8.42 -41.10
N ASP A 429 -13.50 -9.38 -41.32
CA ASP A 429 -13.86 -10.67 -41.97
C ASP A 429 -14.89 -11.48 -41.17
N TRP A 430 -14.92 -11.35 -39.86
CA TRP A 430 -15.92 -11.99 -39.01
C TRP A 430 -17.36 -11.57 -39.30
N THR A 431 -17.59 -10.42 -39.95
CA THR A 431 -18.92 -9.95 -40.35
C THR A 431 -19.49 -10.72 -41.52
N LYS A 432 -18.67 -11.42 -42.30
CA LYS A 432 -19.11 -12.23 -43.45
C LYS A 432 -19.98 -13.43 -43.06
N GLU A 433 -19.86 -13.87 -41.80
CA GLU A 433 -20.67 -14.96 -41.23
C GLU A 433 -21.95 -14.45 -40.55
N MET A 434 -22.23 -13.15 -40.60
CA MET A 434 -23.48 -12.58 -40.08
C MET A 434 -24.65 -12.85 -41.03
N THR A 435 -25.82 -13.11 -40.45
CA THR A 435 -27.05 -13.29 -41.19
C THR A 435 -27.59 -11.97 -41.73
N PRO A 436 -28.39 -11.97 -42.81
CA PRO A 436 -29.05 -10.76 -43.33
C PRO A 436 -29.86 -9.99 -42.29
N ASP A 437 -30.40 -10.69 -41.29
CA ASP A 437 -31.21 -10.09 -40.22
C ASP A 437 -30.38 -9.32 -39.17
N SER A 438 -29.06 -9.43 -39.22
CA SER A 438 -28.16 -8.75 -38.30
C SER A 438 -26.96 -8.14 -39.05
N PRO A 439 -27.20 -7.22 -39.99
CA PRO A 439 -26.14 -6.62 -40.79
C PRO A 439 -25.23 -5.73 -39.89
N VAL A 440 -23.93 -5.77 -40.15
CA VAL A 440 -22.95 -4.93 -39.48
C VAL A 440 -22.49 -3.83 -40.43
N LYS A 441 -22.73 -2.57 -40.05
CA LYS A 441 -22.29 -1.41 -40.80
C LYS A 441 -20.79 -1.20 -40.61
N ILE A 442 -20.02 -1.18 -41.70
CA ILE A 442 -18.59 -0.79 -41.66
C ILE A 442 -18.53 0.69 -41.98
N LEU A 443 -18.15 1.50 -40.98
CA LEU A 443 -18.10 2.94 -41.10
C LEU A 443 -16.91 3.37 -41.99
N LYS A 444 -17.23 4.17 -42.99
CA LYS A 444 -16.27 4.86 -43.85
C LYS A 444 -16.22 6.33 -43.44
N LYS A 445 -15.30 7.09 -44.03
CA LYS A 445 -15.30 8.53 -43.87
C LYS A 445 -16.66 9.10 -44.26
N ASP A 446 -17.23 9.93 -43.40
CA ASP A 446 -18.56 10.56 -43.54
C ASP A 446 -19.78 9.62 -43.29
N ASP A 447 -19.58 8.35 -43.02
CA ASP A 447 -20.64 7.49 -42.47
C ASP A 447 -20.81 7.77 -40.97
N THR A 448 -22.08 7.74 -40.50
CA THR A 448 -22.38 7.94 -39.07
C THR A 448 -23.16 6.77 -38.49
N ALA A 449 -22.91 6.47 -37.22
CA ALA A 449 -23.75 5.60 -36.41
C ALA A 449 -23.81 6.20 -34.98
N GLU A 450 -24.93 5.98 -34.29
CA GLU A 450 -25.02 6.48 -32.91
C GLU A 450 -24.03 5.81 -31.97
N THR A 451 -23.77 4.53 -32.17
CA THR A 451 -22.88 3.71 -31.35
C THR A 451 -21.76 3.13 -32.19
N LEU A 452 -20.53 3.31 -31.78
CA LEU A 452 -19.38 2.59 -32.30
C LEU A 452 -19.21 1.28 -31.52
N TYR A 453 -19.26 0.14 -32.19
CA TYR A 453 -18.79 -1.11 -31.63
C TYR A 453 -17.29 -1.26 -31.90
N PHE A 454 -16.47 -0.99 -30.88
CA PHE A 454 -15.02 -1.18 -30.93
C PHE A 454 -14.71 -2.66 -30.65
N THR A 455 -14.23 -3.38 -31.66
CA THR A 455 -14.12 -4.84 -31.64
C THR A 455 -12.85 -5.34 -30.99
N ASP A 456 -11.76 -4.55 -31.15
CA ASP A 456 -10.36 -4.86 -30.81
C ASP A 456 -9.79 -6.09 -31.55
N SER A 457 -8.50 -6.37 -31.31
CA SER A 457 -7.75 -7.34 -32.11
C SER A 457 -8.16 -8.78 -31.84
N ILE A 458 -8.40 -9.17 -30.59
CA ILE A 458 -8.75 -10.55 -30.21
C ILE A 458 -10.03 -10.99 -30.91
N SER A 459 -11.10 -10.21 -30.79
CA SER A 459 -12.41 -10.54 -31.39
C SER A 459 -12.39 -10.44 -32.92
N CYS A 460 -11.41 -9.73 -33.51
CA CYS A 460 -11.26 -9.66 -34.96
C CYS A 460 -10.50 -10.84 -35.59
N PHE A 461 -9.46 -11.33 -34.91
CA PHE A 461 -8.46 -12.20 -35.54
C PHE A 461 -8.28 -13.57 -34.92
N ASP A 462 -8.77 -13.80 -33.70
CA ASP A 462 -8.81 -15.13 -33.11
C ASP A 462 -10.09 -15.87 -33.50
N ASP A 463 -9.94 -17.04 -34.13
CA ASP A 463 -11.06 -17.77 -34.73
C ASP A 463 -12.14 -18.19 -33.71
N ARG A 464 -11.74 -18.45 -32.45
CA ARG A 464 -12.69 -18.77 -31.37
C ARG A 464 -13.40 -17.51 -30.86
N MET A 465 -12.66 -16.41 -30.74
CA MET A 465 -13.17 -15.15 -30.15
C MET A 465 -14.00 -14.32 -31.13
N GLN A 466 -13.93 -14.59 -32.46
CA GLN A 466 -14.85 -14.02 -33.43
C GLN A 466 -16.31 -14.30 -33.10
N GLY A 467 -16.59 -15.44 -32.42
CA GLY A 467 -17.91 -15.74 -31.90
C GLY A 467 -18.47 -14.69 -30.94
N ILE A 468 -17.60 -14.05 -30.15
CA ILE A 468 -17.97 -12.95 -29.24
C ILE A 468 -18.36 -11.71 -30.06
N ALA A 469 -17.59 -11.37 -31.10
CA ALA A 469 -17.91 -10.24 -31.97
C ALA A 469 -19.30 -10.43 -32.63
N ARG A 470 -19.57 -11.61 -33.19
CA ARG A 470 -20.87 -11.93 -33.77
C ARG A 470 -22.03 -11.91 -32.79
N ALA A 471 -21.82 -12.47 -31.58
CA ALA A 471 -22.83 -12.46 -30.52
C ALA A 471 -23.15 -11.01 -30.07
N THR A 472 -22.13 -10.19 -29.90
CA THR A 472 -22.27 -8.78 -29.52
C THR A 472 -23.06 -8.01 -30.61
N ALA A 473 -22.71 -8.18 -31.88
CA ALA A 473 -23.44 -7.56 -32.98
C ALA A 473 -24.93 -7.97 -33.00
N LYS A 474 -25.24 -9.27 -32.80
CA LYS A 474 -26.64 -9.76 -32.69
C LYS A 474 -27.38 -9.14 -31.50
N ILE A 475 -26.72 -8.97 -30.36
CA ILE A 475 -27.31 -8.32 -29.18
C ILE A 475 -27.61 -6.85 -29.47
N LEU A 476 -26.70 -6.12 -30.10
CA LEU A 476 -26.88 -4.71 -30.44
C LEU A 476 -28.04 -4.55 -31.46
N THR A 477 -28.10 -5.42 -32.49
CA THR A 477 -29.20 -5.44 -33.46
C THR A 477 -30.53 -5.76 -32.77
N GLY A 478 -30.58 -6.81 -31.95
CA GLY A 478 -31.80 -7.20 -31.22
C GLY A 478 -32.30 -6.15 -30.23
N ALA A 479 -31.41 -5.33 -29.70
CA ALA A 479 -31.73 -4.17 -28.85
C ALA A 479 -32.14 -2.93 -29.66
N GLY A 480 -32.18 -2.98 -30.99
CA GLY A 480 -32.52 -1.84 -31.85
C GLY A 480 -31.49 -0.71 -31.84
N ILE A 481 -30.25 -0.99 -31.45
CA ILE A 481 -29.18 0.02 -31.37
C ILE A 481 -28.60 0.23 -32.79
N ASP A 482 -28.59 1.49 -33.25
CA ASP A 482 -27.85 1.86 -34.47
C ASP A 482 -26.34 1.85 -34.16
N PHE A 483 -25.64 0.88 -34.76
CA PHE A 483 -24.21 0.71 -34.54
C PHE A 483 -23.43 0.42 -35.82
N GLY A 484 -22.12 0.72 -35.74
CA GLY A 484 -21.17 0.35 -36.79
C GLY A 484 -19.80 0.04 -36.19
N ILE A 485 -18.92 -0.52 -37.05
CA ILE A 485 -17.52 -0.82 -36.70
C ILE A 485 -16.56 -0.04 -37.59
N LEU A 486 -15.34 0.25 -37.10
CA LEU A 486 -14.34 0.98 -37.88
C LEU A 486 -13.64 0.13 -38.96
N GLY A 487 -13.76 -1.21 -38.89
CA GLY A 487 -13.14 -2.12 -39.82
C GLY A 487 -11.64 -1.89 -39.98
N LYS A 488 -11.15 -1.63 -41.19
CA LYS A 488 -9.72 -1.45 -41.48
C LYS A 488 -9.09 -0.21 -40.79
N ALA A 489 -9.88 0.74 -40.33
CA ALA A 489 -9.38 1.95 -39.66
C ALA A 489 -9.06 1.71 -38.19
N GLU A 490 -9.67 0.67 -37.59
CA GLU A 490 -9.40 0.31 -36.19
C GLU A 490 -8.00 -0.29 -36.03
N ARG A 491 -7.36 0.02 -34.91
CA ARG A 491 -6.11 -0.58 -34.44
C ARG A 491 -6.37 -1.28 -33.11
N ASP A 492 -5.39 -2.07 -32.67
CA ASP A 492 -5.35 -2.58 -31.28
C ASP A 492 -5.54 -1.44 -30.29
N SER A 493 -6.24 -1.70 -29.19
CA SER A 493 -6.46 -0.69 -28.13
C SER A 493 -5.16 -0.24 -27.43
N GLY A 494 -4.09 -1.00 -27.60
CA GLY A 494 -2.81 -0.74 -26.98
C GLY A 494 -2.74 -1.06 -25.48
N HIS A 495 -3.77 -1.68 -24.92
CA HIS A 495 -3.83 -1.98 -23.49
C HIS A 495 -2.60 -2.74 -22.99
N GLU A 496 -2.21 -3.82 -23.66
CA GLU A 496 -1.05 -4.63 -23.32
C GLU A 496 0.26 -3.91 -23.65
N VAL A 497 0.29 -3.19 -24.76
CA VAL A 497 1.46 -2.44 -25.24
C VAL A 497 1.94 -1.46 -24.17
N ARG A 498 1.03 -0.66 -23.62
CA ARG A 498 1.34 0.28 -22.54
C ARG A 498 1.85 -0.42 -21.29
N ARG A 499 1.28 -1.58 -20.95
CA ARG A 499 1.67 -2.38 -19.77
C ARG A 499 2.99 -3.14 -19.96
N PHE A 500 3.39 -3.34 -21.19
CA PHE A 500 4.75 -3.82 -21.51
C PHE A 500 5.81 -2.72 -21.41
N GLY A 501 5.41 -1.45 -21.33
CA GLY A 501 6.31 -0.31 -21.25
C GLY A 501 6.63 0.31 -22.63
N GLU A 502 6.03 -0.18 -23.70
CA GLU A 502 6.15 0.40 -25.05
C GLU A 502 5.25 1.62 -25.20
N GLU A 503 5.66 2.73 -24.62
CA GLU A 503 4.82 3.92 -24.53
C GLU A 503 4.63 4.60 -25.89
N MET A 504 5.67 4.70 -26.74
CA MET A 504 5.57 5.35 -28.06
C MET A 504 4.64 4.57 -29.00
N LEU A 505 4.75 3.25 -29.04
CA LEU A 505 3.84 2.42 -29.81
C LEU A 505 2.40 2.54 -29.28
N PHE A 506 2.22 2.62 -27.97
CA PHE A 506 0.89 2.87 -27.40
C PHE A 506 0.31 4.21 -27.85
N GLN A 507 1.10 5.29 -27.85
CA GLN A 507 0.66 6.61 -28.29
C GLN A 507 0.25 6.59 -29.78
N ASP A 508 1.05 5.97 -30.67
CA ASP A 508 0.70 5.84 -32.11
C ASP A 508 -0.64 5.09 -32.29
N LEU A 509 -0.82 3.96 -31.61
CA LEU A 509 -2.08 3.19 -31.67
C LEU A 509 -3.26 4.01 -31.15
N LYS A 510 -3.09 4.68 -30.00
CA LYS A 510 -4.09 5.56 -29.38
C LYS A 510 -4.52 6.68 -30.32
N ASP A 511 -3.57 7.37 -30.92
CA ASP A 511 -3.84 8.54 -31.78
C ASP A 511 -4.55 8.13 -33.06
N ARG A 512 -4.15 7.03 -33.71
CA ARG A 512 -4.86 6.47 -34.88
C ARG A 512 -6.27 6.08 -34.53
N ASN A 513 -6.50 5.39 -33.42
CA ASN A 513 -7.85 5.02 -32.96
C ASN A 513 -8.68 6.25 -32.60
N THR A 514 -8.12 7.22 -31.86
CA THR A 514 -8.81 8.47 -31.50
C THR A 514 -9.28 9.20 -32.75
N ASN A 515 -8.42 9.36 -33.74
CA ASN A 515 -8.78 9.99 -35.00
C ASN A 515 -9.88 9.23 -35.74
N ALA A 516 -9.82 7.89 -35.78
CA ALA A 516 -10.85 7.07 -36.42
C ALA A 516 -12.20 7.14 -35.67
N ILE A 517 -12.18 7.16 -34.35
CA ILE A 517 -13.36 7.29 -33.48
C ILE A 517 -14.02 8.66 -33.69
N LEU A 518 -13.25 9.74 -33.68
CA LEU A 518 -13.81 11.08 -33.84
C LEU A 518 -14.37 11.30 -35.26
N ASN A 519 -13.73 10.74 -36.27
CA ASN A 519 -14.16 10.84 -37.66
C ASN A 519 -15.45 10.05 -37.98
N CYS A 520 -15.81 9.04 -37.17
CA CYS A 520 -17.03 8.29 -37.39
C CYS A 520 -18.30 8.90 -36.78
N GLY A 521 -18.17 10.01 -36.04
CA GLY A 521 -19.26 10.79 -35.46
C GLY A 521 -20.13 10.04 -34.43
N ALA A 522 -19.66 8.91 -33.90
CA ALA A 522 -20.38 8.14 -32.89
C ALA A 522 -20.50 8.93 -31.58
N LYS A 523 -21.65 8.83 -30.92
CA LYS A 523 -21.92 9.49 -29.63
C LYS A 523 -21.53 8.62 -28.44
N LYS A 524 -21.34 7.32 -28.65
CA LYS A 524 -21.06 6.31 -27.62
C LYS A 524 -20.19 5.19 -28.21
N ILE A 525 -19.35 4.61 -27.37
CA ILE A 525 -18.53 3.45 -27.72
C ILE A 525 -18.99 2.26 -26.88
N VAL A 526 -19.20 1.10 -27.51
CA VAL A 526 -19.44 -0.18 -26.85
C VAL A 526 -18.34 -1.16 -27.23
N THR A 527 -17.84 -1.91 -26.30
CA THR A 527 -16.89 -3.01 -26.55
C THR A 527 -17.25 -4.24 -25.71
N ALA A 528 -16.95 -5.42 -26.22
CA ALA A 528 -17.04 -6.68 -25.49
C ALA A 528 -15.67 -7.12 -24.92
N ASP A 529 -14.60 -6.43 -25.28
CA ASP A 529 -13.25 -6.72 -24.82
C ASP A 529 -12.96 -5.93 -23.52
N PRO A 530 -12.67 -6.61 -22.40
CA PRO A 530 -12.39 -5.92 -21.13
C PRO A 530 -11.08 -5.13 -21.15
N HIS A 531 -10.10 -5.52 -21.96
CA HIS A 531 -8.85 -4.80 -22.12
C HIS A 531 -9.05 -3.51 -22.91
N ALA A 532 -9.75 -3.59 -24.05
CA ALA A 532 -10.15 -2.41 -24.81
C ALA A 532 -11.02 -1.46 -23.97
N TYR A 533 -12.01 -2.01 -23.21
CA TYR A 533 -12.82 -1.21 -22.29
C TYR A 533 -11.97 -0.42 -21.29
N ASN A 534 -10.98 -1.09 -20.69
CA ASN A 534 -10.11 -0.45 -19.70
C ASN A 534 -9.22 0.64 -20.35
N ALA A 535 -8.59 0.35 -21.50
CA ALA A 535 -7.75 1.30 -22.20
C ALA A 535 -8.56 2.52 -22.67
N LEU A 536 -9.63 2.30 -23.44
CA LEU A 536 -10.48 3.37 -23.98
C LEU A 536 -11.06 4.25 -22.89
N LYS A 537 -11.49 3.69 -21.77
CA LYS A 537 -12.10 4.44 -20.68
C LYS A 537 -11.11 5.23 -19.83
N LYS A 538 -9.86 4.79 -19.72
CA LYS A 538 -8.91 5.30 -18.73
C LYS A 538 -7.65 5.89 -19.32
N ASP A 539 -7.20 5.35 -20.45
CA ASP A 539 -5.95 5.75 -21.06
C ASP A 539 -6.16 6.66 -22.29
N TYR A 540 -7.35 6.63 -22.91
CA TYR A 540 -7.75 7.53 -23.99
C TYR A 540 -8.40 8.80 -23.45
N GLN A 541 -8.25 9.91 -24.15
CA GLN A 541 -8.83 11.19 -23.82
C GLN A 541 -9.65 11.73 -25.00
N ASN A 542 -10.62 12.59 -24.69
CA ASN A 542 -11.44 13.29 -25.71
C ASN A 542 -12.20 12.37 -26.68
N ILE A 543 -12.58 11.16 -26.26
CA ILE A 543 -13.42 10.23 -27.02
C ILE A 543 -14.82 10.15 -26.40
N PRO A 544 -15.85 9.69 -27.17
CA PRO A 544 -17.18 9.46 -26.61
C PRO A 544 -17.19 8.51 -25.41
N PRO A 545 -18.24 8.57 -24.55
CA PRO A 545 -18.37 7.67 -23.40
C PRO A 545 -18.26 6.19 -23.80
N VAL A 546 -17.53 5.41 -23.00
CA VAL A 546 -17.23 4.00 -23.25
C VAL A 546 -18.02 3.12 -22.29
N GLU A 547 -18.73 2.12 -22.82
CA GLU A 547 -19.41 1.09 -22.07
C GLU A 547 -18.94 -0.31 -22.47
N HIS A 548 -18.89 -1.21 -21.48
CA HIS A 548 -18.78 -2.64 -21.78
C HIS A 548 -20.16 -3.18 -22.17
N ILE A 549 -20.22 -4.13 -23.11
CA ILE A 549 -21.49 -4.71 -23.59
C ILE A 549 -22.43 -5.17 -22.46
N SER A 550 -21.89 -5.68 -21.35
CA SER A 550 -22.70 -6.08 -20.19
C SER A 550 -23.45 -4.90 -19.55
N GLN A 551 -22.90 -3.69 -19.58
CA GLN A 551 -23.56 -2.48 -19.08
C GLN A 551 -24.71 -2.08 -20.01
N THR A 552 -24.48 -2.14 -21.32
CA THR A 552 -25.51 -1.89 -22.35
C THR A 552 -26.68 -2.87 -22.22
N ILE A 553 -26.38 -4.18 -22.05
CA ILE A 553 -27.40 -5.21 -21.80
C ILE A 553 -28.25 -4.87 -20.57
N VAL A 554 -27.61 -4.53 -19.43
CA VAL A 554 -28.33 -4.20 -18.19
C VAL A 554 -29.22 -2.97 -18.35
N GLN A 555 -28.78 -1.96 -19.10
CA GLN A 555 -29.59 -0.78 -19.37
C GLN A 555 -30.85 -1.14 -20.15
N HIS A 556 -30.72 -1.92 -21.25
CA HIS A 556 -31.87 -2.33 -22.08
C HIS A 556 -32.80 -3.27 -21.32
N LEU A 557 -32.32 -4.18 -20.49
CA LEU A 557 -33.19 -5.05 -19.66
C LEU A 557 -33.98 -4.27 -18.60
N LYS A 558 -33.52 -3.07 -18.18
CA LYS A 558 -34.25 -2.22 -17.22
C LYS A 558 -35.30 -1.34 -17.87
N THR A 559 -35.15 -1.04 -19.15
CA THR A 559 -36.07 -0.14 -19.86
C THR A 559 -37.17 -0.92 -20.61
N GLY A 560 -37.14 -2.23 -20.58
CA GLY A 560 -38.09 -3.14 -21.27
C GLY A 560 -37.57 -3.54 -22.60
#